data_74116b95d314008669f0be085a27cd3e
#
_entry.id   74116b95d314008669f0be085a27cd3e
#
_cell.length_a   1.000
_cell.length_b   1.000
_cell.length_c   1.000
_cell.angle_alpha   90.00
_cell.angle_beta   90.00
_cell.angle_gamma   90.00
#
_symmetry.space_group_name_H-M   'P 1'
#
loop_
_entity.id
_entity.type
_entity.pdbx_description
1 polymer ?
#
loop_
_entity_poly.entity_id
_entity_poly.type
_entity_poly.pdbx_seq_one_letter_code
_entity_poly.pdbx_strand_id
1 'polypeptide(L)' 'MSKYKEQILKILSKDEIKSTNEILKELEKDSKKVINWHALYRVLMDLQSENKIERLKAKAGFFWKRKS' A
#
# COMPACT_ATOMS: atom_id res chain seq x y z
N MET A 1 1.76 16.73 1.25
CA MET A 1 1.82 15.58 0.37
C MET A 1 2.62 14.46 0.99
N SER A 2 2.11 13.27 0.95
CA SER A 2 2.79 12.14 1.55
C SER A 2 3.74 11.49 0.55
N LYS A 3 5.01 11.41 0.91
CA LYS A 3 6.02 10.68 0.14
C LYS A 3 5.60 9.23 -0.09
N TYR A 4 4.94 8.66 0.89
CA TYR A 4 4.58 7.25 0.85
C TYR A 4 3.49 6.93 -0.16
N LYS A 5 2.63 7.89 -0.47
CA LYS A 5 1.57 7.67 -1.45
C LYS A 5 2.13 7.30 -2.81
N GLU A 6 3.12 8.06 -3.27
CA GLU A 6 3.75 7.80 -4.55
C GLU A 6 4.51 6.48 -4.55
N GLN A 7 5.23 6.20 -3.47
CA GLN A 7 5.98 4.96 -3.33
C GLN A 7 5.04 3.75 -3.35
N ILE A 8 3.93 3.85 -2.64
CA ILE A 8 2.95 2.76 -2.62
C ILE A 8 2.35 2.54 -3.99
N LEU A 9 2.05 3.60 -4.72
CA LEU A 9 1.51 3.48 -6.06
C LEU A 9 2.50 2.84 -7.03
N LYS A 10 3.80 3.04 -6.81
CA LYS A 10 4.83 2.36 -7.60
C LYS A 10 4.94 0.88 -7.23
N ILE A 11 4.84 0.60 -5.94
CA ILE A 11 4.88 -0.78 -5.43
C ILE A 11 3.70 -1.57 -5.97
N LEU A 12 2.52 -0.95 -5.97
CA LEU A 12 1.32 -1.54 -6.53
C LEU A 12 1.25 -1.23 -8.03
N SER A 13 2.13 -1.84 -8.79
CA SER A 13 2.13 -1.63 -10.22
C SER A 13 0.89 -2.28 -10.83
N LYS A 14 0.65 -1.96 -12.10
CA LYS A 14 -0.52 -2.43 -12.84
C LYS A 14 -0.68 -3.95 -12.72
N ASP A 15 -1.88 -4.37 -12.37
CA ASP A 15 -2.27 -5.78 -12.32
C ASP A 15 -1.59 -6.60 -11.23
N GLU A 16 -0.95 -5.94 -10.27
CA GLU A 16 -0.38 -6.64 -9.13
C GLU A 16 -1.25 -6.47 -7.89
N ILE A 17 -1.41 -7.55 -7.15
CA ILE A 17 -2.13 -7.56 -5.88
C ILE A 17 -1.12 -7.89 -4.80
N LYS A 18 -1.04 -7.05 -3.78
CA LYS A 18 -0.11 -7.26 -2.68
C LYS A 18 -0.81 -7.13 -1.35
N SER A 19 -0.38 -7.93 -0.38
CA SER A 19 -0.89 -7.82 0.97
C SER A 19 -0.29 -6.59 1.66
N THR A 20 -0.90 -6.19 2.77
CA THR A 20 -0.38 -5.07 3.56
C THR A 20 1.06 -5.32 3.99
N ASN A 21 1.37 -6.55 4.42
CA ASN A 21 2.72 -6.90 4.84
C ASN A 21 3.73 -6.80 3.71
N GLU A 22 3.34 -7.23 2.52
CA GLU A 22 4.22 -7.12 1.35
C GLU A 22 4.52 -5.68 1.01
N ILE A 23 3.49 -4.83 1.05
CA ILE A 23 3.66 -3.40 0.81
C ILE A 23 4.59 -2.81 1.87
N LEU A 24 4.39 -3.18 3.13
CA LEU A 24 5.21 -2.69 4.21
C LEU A 24 6.68 -3.05 4.02
N LYS A 25 6.95 -4.31 3.69
CA LYS A 25 8.32 -4.78 3.48
C LYS A 25 9.00 -4.04 2.32
N GLU A 26 8.30 -3.87 1.22
CA GLU A 26 8.86 -3.17 0.07
C GLU A 26 9.08 -1.70 0.36
N LEU A 27 8.16 -1.08 1.08
CA LEU A 27 8.27 0.31 1.45
C LEU A 27 9.47 0.53 2.40
N GLU A 28 9.64 -0.38 3.36
CA GLU A 28 10.80 -0.31 4.27
C GLU A 28 12.11 -0.51 3.52
N LYS A 29 12.12 -1.40 2.54
CA LYS A 29 13.30 -1.65 1.74
C LYS A 29 13.68 -0.42 0.91
N ASP A 30 12.69 0.22 0.32
CA ASP A 30 12.92 1.41 -0.49
C ASP A 30 13.37 2.61 0.34
N SER A 31 12.76 2.81 1.49
CA SER A 31 13.06 3.97 2.33
C SER A 31 14.23 3.71 3.27
N LYS A 32 14.63 2.45 3.42
CA LYS A 32 15.68 2.01 4.35
C LYS A 32 15.37 2.41 5.80
N LYS A 33 14.10 2.42 6.13
CA LYS A 33 13.62 2.77 7.48
C LYS A 33 12.57 1.79 7.92
N VAL A 34 12.48 1.60 9.24
CA VAL A 34 11.36 0.86 9.82
C VAL A 34 10.13 1.76 9.75
N ILE A 35 9.07 1.24 9.19
CA ILE A 35 7.83 2.00 9.02
C ILE A 35 6.75 1.43 9.93
N ASN A 36 6.08 2.30 10.66
CA ASN A 36 4.99 1.91 11.54
C ASN A 36 3.82 1.40 10.68
N TRP A 37 3.33 0.21 11.03
CA TRP A 37 2.20 -0.40 10.33
C TRP A 37 0.97 0.52 10.32
N HIS A 38 0.74 1.20 11.44
CA HIS A 38 -0.39 2.12 11.58
C HIS A 38 -0.30 3.26 10.57
N ALA A 39 0.89 3.84 10.44
CA ALA A 39 1.10 4.93 9.50
C ALA A 39 0.88 4.45 8.06
N LEU A 40 1.38 3.28 7.75
CA LEU A 40 1.17 2.68 6.42
C LEU A 40 -0.33 2.48 6.16
N TYR A 41 -1.02 1.91 7.12
CA TYR A 41 -2.44 1.63 6.95
C TYR A 41 -3.25 2.90 6.68
N ARG A 42 -2.91 3.99 7.38
CA ARG A 42 -3.59 5.27 7.17
C ARG A 42 -3.36 5.80 5.76
N VAL A 43 -2.14 5.65 5.25
CA VAL A 43 -1.84 6.08 3.88
C VAL A 43 -2.62 5.23 2.88
N LEU A 44 -2.71 3.92 3.12
CA LEU A 44 -3.49 3.04 2.26
C LEU A 44 -4.98 3.43 2.27
N MET A 45 -5.51 3.76 3.43
CA MET A 45 -6.90 4.20 3.53
C MET A 45 -7.12 5.52 2.80
N ASP A 46 -6.16 6.44 2.88
CA ASP A 46 -6.24 7.70 2.14
C ASP A 46 -6.28 7.45 0.64
N LEU A 47 -5.39 6.58 0.15
CA LEU A 47 -5.36 6.25 -1.27
C LEU A 47 -6.65 5.58 -1.72
N GLN A 48 -7.22 4.74 -0.86
CA GLN A 48 -8.49 4.10 -1.16
C GLN A 48 -9.61 5.14 -1.27
N SER A 49 -9.65 6.09 -0.35
CA SER A 49 -10.67 7.14 -0.37
C SER A 49 -10.53 8.06 -1.59
N GLU A 50 -9.30 8.17 -2.13
CA GLU A 50 -9.04 8.93 -3.33
C GLU A 50 -9.29 8.12 -4.61
N ASN A 51 -9.74 6.88 -4.47
CA ASN A 51 -10.01 5.96 -5.59
C ASN A 51 -8.76 5.61 -6.40
N LYS A 52 -7.60 5.66 -5.76
CA LYS A 52 -6.35 5.31 -6.44
C LYS A 52 -5.97 3.85 -6.25
N ILE A 53 -6.43 3.24 -5.17
CA ILE A 53 -6.23 1.82 -4.93
C ILE A 53 -7.51 1.20 -4.44
N GLU A 54 -7.56 -0.12 -4.50
CA GLU A 54 -8.72 -0.90 -4.14
C GLU A 54 -8.32 -1.91 -3.07
N ARG A 55 -9.17 -2.06 -2.06
CA ARG A 55 -8.93 -3.03 -0.99
C ARG A 55 -9.70 -4.30 -1.30
N LEU A 56 -8.99 -5.42 -1.23
CA LEU A 56 -9.56 -6.73 -1.44
C LEU A 56 -9.50 -7.51 -0.14
N LYS A 57 -10.63 -8.00 0.31
CA LYS A 57 -10.70 -8.78 1.53
C LYS A 57 -10.48 -10.25 1.21
N ALA A 58 -9.58 -10.88 1.97
CA ALA A 58 -9.29 -12.30 1.82
C ALA A 58 -9.21 -12.94 3.20
N LYS A 59 -9.21 -14.26 3.25
CA LYS A 59 -9.15 -15.01 4.51
C LYS A 59 -7.92 -14.66 5.32
N ALA A 60 -6.81 -14.39 4.65
CA ALA A 60 -5.53 -14.10 5.29
C ALA A 60 -5.32 -12.62 5.63
N GLY A 61 -6.32 -11.77 5.36
CA GLY A 61 -6.21 -10.35 5.63
C GLY A 61 -6.60 -9.50 4.43
N PHE A 62 -6.05 -8.30 4.38
CA PHE A 62 -6.37 -7.37 3.31
C PHE A 62 -5.29 -7.35 2.25
N PHE A 63 -5.73 -7.35 0.99
CA PHE A 63 -4.86 -7.18 -0.16
C PHE A 63 -5.20 -5.86 -0.84
N TRP A 64 -4.27 -5.34 -1.59
CA TRP A 64 -4.42 -4.04 -2.23
C TRP A 64 -4.06 -4.13 -3.69
N LYS A 65 -4.80 -3.40 -4.50
CA LYS A 65 -4.61 -3.38 -5.94
C LYS A 65 -4.74 -1.93 -6.41
N ARG A 66 -3.89 -1.55 -7.35
CA ARG A 66 -3.97 -0.22 -7.93
C ARG A 66 -5.15 -0.13 -8.90
N LYS A 67 -5.95 0.90 -8.75
CA LYS A 67 -7.00 1.19 -9.71
C LYS A 67 -6.40 1.88 -10.92
N SER A 68 -6.81 1.41 -12.06
CA SER A 68 -6.34 2.02 -13.31
C SER A 68 -7.23 3.18 -13.72
#